data_7b12ad68c3fdb4712e0c2dcd5d41b43e
#
_entry.id   7b12ad68c3fdb4712e0c2dcd5d41b43e
#
_cell.length_a   1.000
_cell.length_b   1.000
_cell.length_c   1.000
_cell.angle_alpha   90.00
_cell.angle_beta   90.00
_cell.angle_gamma   90.00
#
_symmetry.space_group_name_H-M   'P 1'
#
loop_
_entity.id
_entity.type
_entity.pdbx_description
1 polymer ?
#
loop_
_entity_poly.entity_id
_entity_poly.type
_entity_poly.pdbx_seq_one_letter_code
_entity_poly.pdbx_strand_id
1 'polypeptide(L)'
;MTAGAVLVIAALLLFSHNRAEDRRAGREAEETLRAVESAMAEREASGETGSANENAAMDDTGTAAPAASASGASASPAVSPQPGTTAQPGGTNSGTSAGGRDTVPEPPAFDMPTVHTGDYDYIGYLDFPGHALTMPVAAEFSFPAMEISPCRHTGSAYNDNLVVAGHNYATQFAVLFDLKAGDTVTFTDVDGNVFTYTVRETTSVTPDDSETVMNSGYALTLYTCTWDTTERITVFCERTGGELPEN
;
A
#
# COMPACT_ATOMS: atom_id res chain seq x y z
N MET A 1 12.29 44.77 18.78
CA MET A 1 12.16 44.58 17.32
C MET A 1 12.98 43.41 16.75
N THR A 2 14.06 42.96 17.37
CA THR A 2 14.94 41.89 16.87
C THR A 2 14.31 40.48 16.94
N ALA A 3 13.53 40.14 17.97
CA ALA A 3 12.91 38.82 18.13
C ALA A 3 11.90 38.52 17.03
N GLY A 4 11.08 39.50 16.62
CA GLY A 4 10.12 39.33 15.55
C GLY A 4 10.75 39.09 14.17
N ALA A 5 11.86 39.76 13.88
CA ALA A 5 12.61 39.56 12.65
C ALA A 5 13.21 38.13 12.55
N VAL A 6 13.73 37.62 13.67
CA VAL A 6 14.28 36.25 13.74
C VAL A 6 13.17 35.20 13.49
N LEU A 7 11.99 35.37 14.08
CA LEU A 7 10.85 34.46 13.86
C LEU A 7 10.36 34.47 12.42
N VAL A 8 10.30 35.63 11.77
CA VAL A 8 9.91 35.73 10.36
C VAL A 8 10.95 35.04 9.46
N ILE A 9 12.23 35.26 9.72
CA ILE A 9 13.30 34.59 8.95
C ILE A 9 13.23 33.06 9.15
N ALA A 10 13.05 32.60 10.38
CA ALA A 10 12.91 31.17 10.66
C ALA A 10 11.69 30.56 9.94
N ALA A 11 10.54 31.26 9.95
CA ALA A 11 9.34 30.83 9.23
C ALA A 11 9.55 30.77 7.71
N LEU A 12 10.25 31.77 7.14
CA LEU A 12 10.58 31.78 5.71
C LEU A 12 11.56 30.66 5.34
N LEU A 13 12.53 30.35 6.21
CA LEU A 13 13.46 29.24 5.97
C LEU A 13 12.73 27.89 6.03
N LEU A 14 11.86 27.67 7.02
CA LEU A 14 11.02 26.48 7.10
C LEU A 14 10.10 26.33 5.89
N PHE A 15 9.44 27.42 5.50
CA PHE A 15 8.58 27.42 4.31
C PHE A 15 9.36 27.09 3.03
N SER A 16 10.56 27.68 2.88
CA SER A 16 11.39 27.40 1.69
C SER A 16 11.95 25.98 1.70
N HIS A 17 12.27 25.43 2.88
CA HIS A 17 12.71 24.06 3.05
C HIS A 17 11.60 23.07 2.67
N ASN A 18 10.41 23.20 3.27
CA ASN A 18 9.25 22.36 2.93
C ASN A 18 8.92 22.42 1.44
N ARG A 19 8.94 23.62 0.83
CA ARG A 19 8.68 23.77 -0.60
C ARG A 19 9.78 23.16 -1.48
N ALA A 20 11.00 23.06 -0.99
CA ALA A 20 12.08 22.39 -1.70
C ALA A 20 11.93 20.86 -1.64
N GLU A 21 11.49 20.33 -0.52
CA GLU A 21 11.17 18.90 -0.35
C GLU A 21 9.98 18.48 -1.20
N ASP A 22 8.87 19.24 -1.20
CA ASP A 22 7.72 18.99 -2.09
C ASP A 22 8.13 18.91 -3.56
N ARG A 23 9.00 19.83 -4.01
CA ARG A 23 9.48 19.84 -5.40
C ARG A 23 10.41 18.68 -5.72
N ARG A 24 11.16 18.20 -4.72
CA ARG A 24 12.02 17.03 -4.89
C ARG A 24 11.17 15.79 -5.03
N ALA A 25 10.25 15.57 -4.07
CA ALA A 25 9.31 14.47 -4.11
C ALA A 25 8.50 14.45 -5.43
N GLY A 26 8.04 15.63 -5.90
CA GLY A 26 7.34 15.75 -7.17
C GLY A 26 8.16 15.33 -8.38
N ARG A 27 9.45 15.66 -8.45
CA ARG A 27 10.31 15.22 -9.56
C ARG A 27 10.57 13.71 -9.50
N GLU A 28 10.86 13.19 -8.32
CA GLU A 28 11.07 11.76 -8.13
C GLU A 28 9.80 10.96 -8.50
N ALA A 29 8.62 11.46 -8.13
CA ALA A 29 7.35 10.87 -8.52
C ALA A 29 7.08 10.92 -10.04
N GLU A 30 7.40 12.05 -10.72
CA GLU A 30 7.27 12.15 -12.17
C GLU A 30 8.25 11.23 -12.93
N GLU A 31 9.49 11.13 -12.46
CA GLU A 31 10.49 10.22 -13.05
C GLU A 31 10.04 8.77 -12.88
N THR A 32 9.56 8.42 -11.70
CA THR A 32 9.00 7.10 -11.39
C THR A 32 7.78 6.80 -12.23
N LEU A 33 6.83 7.74 -12.37
CA LEU A 33 5.65 7.55 -13.22
C LEU A 33 6.04 7.24 -14.66
N ARG A 34 6.95 8.02 -15.24
CA ARG A 34 7.43 7.77 -16.63
C ARG A 34 8.12 6.41 -16.76
N ALA A 35 8.87 5.99 -15.75
CA ALA A 35 9.52 4.70 -15.75
C ALA A 35 8.50 3.54 -15.64
N VAL A 36 7.46 3.69 -14.82
CA VAL A 36 6.35 2.74 -14.73
C VAL A 36 5.59 2.67 -16.06
N GLU A 37 5.23 3.80 -16.65
CA GLU A 37 4.56 3.86 -17.98
C GLU A 37 5.43 3.22 -19.08
N SER A 38 6.76 3.44 -19.06
CA SER A 38 7.68 2.81 -20.01
C SER A 38 7.73 1.29 -19.82
N ALA A 39 7.79 0.81 -18.59
CA ALA A 39 7.79 -0.62 -18.28
C ALA A 39 6.46 -1.29 -18.67
N MET A 40 5.33 -0.60 -18.48
CA MET A 40 4.01 -1.06 -18.94
C MET A 40 3.96 -1.19 -20.45
N ALA A 41 4.47 -0.20 -21.19
CA ALA A 41 4.52 -0.23 -22.66
C ALA A 41 5.43 -1.37 -23.17
N GLU A 42 6.52 -1.66 -22.50
CA GLU A 42 7.39 -2.80 -22.81
C GLU A 42 6.69 -4.15 -22.59
N ARG A 43 5.91 -4.30 -21.49
CA ARG A 43 5.09 -5.50 -21.22
C ARG A 43 4.03 -5.70 -22.30
N GLU A 44 3.31 -4.64 -22.69
CA GLU A 44 2.32 -4.70 -23.76
C GLU A 44 2.98 -5.13 -25.08
N ALA A 45 4.15 -4.58 -25.40
CA ALA A 45 4.88 -4.92 -26.61
C ALA A 45 5.43 -6.36 -26.60
N SER A 46 5.77 -6.91 -25.44
CA SER A 46 6.26 -8.30 -25.28
C SER A 46 5.15 -9.34 -25.24
N GLY A 47 3.89 -8.91 -25.11
CA GLY A 47 2.72 -9.80 -25.00
C GLY A 47 2.63 -10.53 -23.66
N GLU A 48 3.31 -10.04 -22.62
CA GLU A 48 3.26 -10.58 -21.25
C GLU A 48 2.01 -10.16 -20.46
N THR A 49 1.08 -9.46 -21.09
CA THR A 49 -0.20 -9.09 -20.48
C THR A 49 -1.05 -10.34 -20.29
N GLY A 50 -1.34 -10.68 -19.06
CA GLY A 50 -2.30 -11.73 -18.68
C GLY A 50 -1.75 -13.08 -18.29
N SER A 51 -0.42 -13.28 -18.05
CA SER A 51 0.12 -14.54 -17.54
C SER A 51 0.74 -14.42 -16.15
N ALA A 52 -0.09 -14.21 -15.16
CA ALA A 52 0.29 -14.46 -13.77
C ALA A 52 -0.12 -15.90 -13.43
N ASN A 53 0.74 -16.86 -13.65
CA ASN A 53 0.93 -18.14 -12.97
C ASN A 53 1.20 -19.34 -13.89
N GLU A 54 2.39 -19.43 -14.44
CA GLU A 54 2.93 -20.72 -14.93
C GLU A 54 4.42 -20.84 -14.61
N ASN A 55 4.80 -20.87 -13.32
CA ASN A 55 6.08 -21.45 -12.92
C ASN A 55 6.08 -21.89 -11.45
N ALA A 56 5.21 -22.84 -11.13
CA ALA A 56 5.32 -23.65 -9.92
C ALA A 56 4.98 -25.11 -10.24
N ALA A 57 5.72 -25.74 -11.17
CA ALA A 57 5.80 -27.19 -11.22
C ALA A 57 7.00 -27.64 -12.09
N MET A 58 7.84 -28.44 -11.45
CA MET A 58 8.81 -29.37 -12.02
C MET A 58 10.18 -28.83 -12.43
N ASP A 59 11.17 -29.03 -11.55
CA ASP A 59 12.24 -29.99 -11.90
C ASP A 59 12.75 -30.68 -10.64
N ASP A 60 12.37 -31.96 -10.51
CA ASP A 60 12.99 -32.96 -9.64
C ASP A 60 13.87 -33.84 -10.51
N THR A 61 15.14 -33.57 -10.56
CA THR A 61 16.14 -34.59 -10.90
C THR A 61 17.42 -34.34 -10.12
N GLY A 62 17.65 -35.28 -9.20
CA GLY A 62 18.79 -35.32 -8.33
C GLY A 62 20.14 -35.55 -9.04
N THR A 63 21.18 -35.13 -8.41
CA THR A 63 22.45 -35.89 -8.34
C THR A 63 23.30 -35.42 -7.17
N ALA A 64 23.84 -36.44 -6.49
CA ALA A 64 24.56 -36.55 -5.25
C ALA A 64 25.77 -35.63 -5.02
N ALA A 65 26.01 -35.45 -3.72
CA ALA A 65 27.12 -34.86 -2.99
C ALA A 65 28.54 -35.38 -3.39
N PRO A 66 29.69 -34.83 -2.87
CA PRO A 66 30.01 -35.00 -1.46
C PRO A 66 30.75 -33.84 -0.71
N ALA A 67 30.59 -33.91 0.58
CA ALA A 67 31.28 -33.46 1.76
C ALA A 67 32.70 -32.84 1.72
N ALA A 68 32.92 -31.85 2.61
CA ALA A 68 33.95 -31.83 3.67
C ALA A 68 33.88 -30.47 4.43
N SER A 69 33.56 -30.51 5.74
CA SER A 69 34.38 -30.24 6.93
C SER A 69 35.09 -28.87 6.99
N ALA A 70 34.99 -28.04 7.96
CA ALA A 70 35.10 -28.15 9.41
C ALA A 70 34.97 -26.79 10.12
N SER A 71 34.33 -26.77 11.26
CA SER A 71 34.74 -26.32 12.59
C SER A 71 34.98 -24.83 12.90
N GLY A 72 34.37 -24.39 14.01
CA GLY A 72 34.79 -23.28 14.83
C GLY A 72 33.64 -22.64 15.64
N ALA A 73 33.29 -23.19 16.67
CA ALA A 73 32.91 -22.95 18.03
C ALA A 73 33.11 -21.54 18.58
N SER A 74 32.13 -20.96 19.29
CA SER A 74 32.19 -20.55 20.70
C SER A 74 31.10 -19.52 21.04
N ALA A 75 30.19 -19.85 21.81
CA ALA A 75 29.83 -19.61 23.20
C ALA A 75 28.90 -18.44 23.45
N SER A 76 27.72 -18.79 23.97
CA SER A 76 26.84 -18.02 24.85
C SER A 76 27.49 -17.65 26.19
N PRO A 77 26.92 -16.70 26.99
CA PRO A 77 25.93 -17.18 27.93
C PRO A 77 24.72 -16.28 28.21
N ALA A 78 23.69 -16.96 28.61
CA ALA A 78 22.48 -16.67 29.32
C ALA A 78 22.54 -15.73 30.53
N VAL A 79 21.40 -15.10 30.88
CA VAL A 79 20.80 -15.07 32.23
C VAL A 79 19.33 -14.64 32.14
N SER A 80 18.43 -15.52 32.58
CA SER A 80 17.09 -15.22 33.11
C SER A 80 17.16 -14.85 34.61
N PRO A 81 16.12 -14.20 35.21
CA PRO A 81 15.14 -15.05 35.95
C PRO A 81 13.69 -14.54 35.93
N GLN A 82 12.75 -15.48 35.91
CA GLN A 82 11.43 -15.37 36.57
C GLN A 82 11.58 -15.65 38.07
N PRO A 83 10.61 -15.25 38.98
CA PRO A 83 9.50 -16.14 39.25
C PRO A 83 8.19 -15.48 39.76
N GLY A 84 7.11 -16.27 39.86
CA GLY A 84 6.00 -15.98 40.76
C GLY A 84 4.66 -16.62 40.42
N THR A 85 4.50 -17.83 40.84
CA THR A 85 3.35 -18.71 40.96
C THR A 85 2.15 -18.10 41.71
N THR A 86 0.87 -18.40 41.35
CA THR A 86 -0.10 -19.13 42.22
C THR A 86 -1.42 -19.47 41.54
N ALA A 87 -1.69 -20.77 41.48
CA ALA A 87 -2.91 -21.54 41.82
C ALA A 87 -4.28 -21.29 41.14
N GLN A 88 -4.68 -22.35 40.47
CA GLN A 88 -6.03 -22.80 40.11
C GLN A 88 -6.81 -23.28 41.37
N PRO A 89 -8.19 -23.38 41.34
CA PRO A 89 -8.76 -24.63 40.81
C PRO A 89 -10.13 -24.56 40.11
N GLY A 90 -10.31 -25.44 39.11
CA GLY A 90 -11.39 -26.40 38.99
C GLY A 90 -12.82 -25.95 38.61
N GLY A 91 -13.29 -26.49 37.48
CA GLY A 91 -14.69 -26.50 37.10
C GLY A 91 -14.92 -27.15 35.73
N THR A 92 -15.18 -28.44 35.77
CA THR A 92 -15.69 -29.24 34.63
C THR A 92 -17.05 -28.73 34.15
N ASN A 93 -17.25 -28.57 32.83
CA ASN A 93 -18.48 -29.02 32.21
C ASN A 93 -18.32 -29.23 30.68
N SER A 94 -18.63 -30.45 30.30
CA SER A 94 -18.82 -30.91 28.95
C SER A 94 -20.02 -30.20 28.30
N GLY A 95 -19.84 -29.70 27.08
CA GLY A 95 -20.92 -29.19 26.24
C GLY A 95 -20.47 -29.19 24.80
N THR A 96 -20.71 -30.32 24.13
CA THR A 96 -20.65 -30.50 22.69
C THR A 96 -21.58 -29.48 22.01
N SER A 97 -21.05 -28.60 21.18
CA SER A 97 -21.85 -27.95 20.11
C SER A 97 -20.92 -27.73 18.93
N ALA A 98 -21.03 -28.64 18.01
CA ALA A 98 -20.53 -28.48 16.62
C ALA A 98 -21.36 -27.37 15.97
N GLY A 99 -20.80 -26.18 15.89
CA GLY A 99 -21.24 -25.11 15.03
C GLY A 99 -20.15 -24.92 13.98
N GLY A 100 -20.25 -25.66 12.89
CA GLY A 100 -19.48 -25.37 11.69
C GLY A 100 -19.84 -23.95 11.26
N ARG A 101 -18.90 -23.03 11.41
CA ARG A 101 -18.89 -21.83 10.57
C ARG A 101 -18.52 -22.33 9.21
N ASP A 102 -19.50 -22.34 8.29
CA ASP A 102 -19.23 -22.38 6.87
C ASP A 102 -18.34 -21.15 6.58
N THR A 103 -17.05 -21.35 6.61
CA THR A 103 -16.11 -20.41 6.00
C THR A 103 -16.39 -20.52 4.51
N VAL A 104 -17.14 -19.57 3.99
CA VAL A 104 -17.17 -19.33 2.55
C VAL A 104 -15.70 -19.23 2.15
N PRO A 105 -15.20 -20.06 1.21
CA PRO A 105 -13.84 -19.94 0.74
C PRO A 105 -13.66 -18.50 0.25
N GLU A 106 -12.73 -17.77 0.86
CA GLU A 106 -12.29 -16.49 0.34
C GLU A 106 -11.84 -16.74 -1.11
N PRO A 107 -12.39 -16.01 -2.10
CA PRO A 107 -11.97 -16.19 -3.47
C PRO A 107 -10.45 -16.06 -3.53
N PRO A 108 -9.75 -16.83 -4.38
CA PRO A 108 -8.30 -16.75 -4.48
C PRO A 108 -7.93 -15.28 -4.69
N ALA A 109 -7.10 -14.77 -3.82
CA ALA A 109 -6.59 -13.41 -3.94
C ALA A 109 -5.83 -13.33 -5.26
N PHE A 110 -6.43 -12.71 -6.28
CA PHE A 110 -5.71 -12.37 -7.49
C PHE A 110 -4.69 -11.31 -7.11
N ASP A 111 -3.45 -11.71 -7.07
CA ASP A 111 -2.37 -10.75 -6.82
C ASP A 111 -2.25 -9.86 -8.05
N MET A 112 -2.12 -8.56 -7.81
CA MET A 112 -1.99 -7.60 -8.91
C MET A 112 -0.59 -7.76 -9.53
N PRO A 113 -0.49 -7.77 -10.87
CA PRO A 113 0.81 -7.78 -11.53
C PRO A 113 1.63 -6.54 -11.15
N THR A 114 2.96 -6.68 -11.21
CA THR A 114 3.87 -5.60 -10.85
C THR A 114 4.91 -5.36 -11.94
N VAL A 115 5.46 -4.14 -11.97
CA VAL A 115 6.68 -3.79 -12.70
C VAL A 115 7.71 -3.28 -11.72
N HIS A 116 8.96 -3.72 -11.87
CA HIS A 116 10.07 -3.26 -11.05
C HIS A 116 10.69 -1.99 -11.65
N THR A 117 10.78 -0.92 -10.85
CA THR A 117 11.38 0.34 -11.28
C THR A 117 12.14 0.98 -10.12
N GLY A 118 13.42 1.28 -10.32
CA GLY A 118 14.27 1.79 -9.25
C GLY A 118 14.45 0.75 -8.14
N ASP A 119 14.07 1.10 -6.92
CA ASP A 119 14.21 0.23 -5.74
C ASP A 119 12.90 -0.47 -5.33
N TYR A 120 11.79 -0.25 -6.08
CA TYR A 120 10.46 -0.70 -5.70
C TYR A 120 9.70 -1.32 -6.86
N ASP A 121 8.72 -2.16 -6.50
CA ASP A 121 7.72 -2.70 -7.42
C ASP A 121 6.49 -1.79 -7.41
N TYR A 122 5.83 -1.65 -8.57
CA TYR A 122 4.64 -0.82 -8.76
C TYR A 122 3.51 -1.64 -9.35
N ILE A 123 2.28 -1.38 -8.90
CA ILE A 123 1.05 -2.03 -9.39
C ILE A 123 0.34 -1.23 -10.49
N GLY A 124 0.77 -0.03 -10.78
CA GLY A 124 0.15 0.88 -11.74
C GLY A 124 0.17 2.32 -11.25
N TYR A 125 -0.82 3.11 -11.66
CA TYR A 125 -0.94 4.52 -11.28
C TYR A 125 -2.39 4.93 -11.02
N LEU A 126 -2.55 5.90 -10.11
CA LEU A 126 -3.80 6.63 -9.85
C LEU A 126 -3.82 7.91 -10.67
N ASP A 127 -4.98 8.24 -11.24
CA ASP A 127 -5.23 9.50 -11.90
C ASP A 127 -6.47 10.20 -11.29
N PHE A 128 -6.34 11.50 -11.09
CA PHE A 128 -7.36 12.39 -10.58
C PHE A 128 -7.70 13.44 -11.65
N PRO A 129 -8.57 13.10 -12.63
CA PRO A 129 -8.79 13.94 -13.82
C PRO A 129 -9.22 15.37 -13.50
N GLY A 130 -10.04 15.55 -12.45
CA GLY A 130 -10.49 16.85 -11.97
C GLY A 130 -9.39 17.75 -11.41
N HIS A 131 -8.23 17.19 -11.11
CA HIS A 131 -7.08 17.87 -10.48
C HIS A 131 -5.82 17.85 -11.36
N ALA A 132 -5.88 17.23 -12.55
CA ALA A 132 -4.74 17.05 -13.47
C ALA A 132 -3.51 16.47 -12.73
N LEU A 133 -3.74 15.44 -11.92
CA LEU A 133 -2.73 14.80 -11.09
C LEU A 133 -2.75 13.30 -11.32
N THR A 134 -1.59 12.76 -11.71
CA THR A 134 -1.34 11.32 -11.90
C THR A 134 -0.14 10.93 -11.06
N MET A 135 -0.19 9.77 -10.42
CA MET A 135 0.89 9.30 -9.56
C MET A 135 1.01 7.78 -9.58
N PRO A 136 2.23 7.21 -9.59
CA PRO A 136 2.41 5.76 -9.51
C PRO A 136 2.00 5.24 -8.13
N VAL A 137 1.68 3.95 -8.04
CA VAL A 137 1.33 3.27 -6.78
C VAL A 137 2.30 2.13 -6.54
N ALA A 138 3.09 2.22 -5.49
CA ALA A 138 4.00 1.15 -5.10
C ALA A 138 3.22 -0.09 -4.63
N ALA A 139 3.75 -1.26 -4.95
CA ALA A 139 3.08 -2.54 -4.69
C ALA A 139 2.97 -2.88 -3.21
N GLU A 140 3.92 -2.41 -2.39
CA GLU A 140 3.98 -2.71 -0.96
C GLU A 140 4.10 -1.43 -0.12
N PHE A 141 3.41 -1.45 1.02
CA PHE A 141 3.50 -0.36 1.98
C PHE A 141 4.85 -0.35 2.67
N SER A 142 5.61 0.73 2.50
CA SER A 142 6.78 1.02 3.31
C SER A 142 6.98 2.54 3.40
N PHE A 143 7.51 3.02 4.52
CA PHE A 143 7.80 4.44 4.67
C PHE A 143 8.78 4.97 3.61
N PRO A 144 9.88 4.26 3.26
CA PRO A 144 10.78 4.73 2.21
C PRO A 144 10.12 4.79 0.81
N ALA A 145 9.27 3.82 0.44
CA ALA A 145 8.54 3.88 -0.82
C ALA A 145 7.51 5.02 -0.83
N MET A 146 6.84 5.25 0.30
CA MET A 146 5.84 6.31 0.44
C MET A 146 6.42 7.73 0.35
N GLU A 147 7.73 7.92 0.62
CA GLU A 147 8.41 9.20 0.33
C GLU A 147 8.40 9.56 -1.17
N ILE A 148 8.35 8.55 -2.04
CA ILE A 148 8.36 8.71 -3.49
C ILE A 148 6.94 8.75 -4.06
N SER A 149 6.08 7.80 -3.65
CA SER A 149 4.73 7.62 -4.19
C SER A 149 3.79 7.00 -3.18
N PRO A 150 2.46 7.14 -3.33
CA PRO A 150 1.50 6.33 -2.59
C PRO A 150 1.78 4.84 -2.73
N CYS A 151 1.43 4.07 -1.69
CA CYS A 151 1.67 2.64 -1.62
C CYS A 151 0.36 1.88 -1.41
N ARG A 152 0.22 0.73 -2.04
CA ARG A 152 -0.81 -0.24 -1.68
C ARG A 152 -0.61 -0.65 -0.23
N HIS A 153 -1.61 -0.41 0.60
CA HIS A 153 -1.57 -0.85 1.98
C HIS A 153 -2.11 -2.28 2.10
N THR A 154 -3.20 -2.58 1.42
CA THR A 154 -3.80 -3.92 1.33
C THR A 154 -4.77 -4.00 0.15
N GLY A 155 -5.25 -5.19 -0.12
CA GLY A 155 -6.29 -5.42 -1.12
C GLY A 155 -5.81 -5.35 -2.57
N SER A 156 -6.77 -5.40 -3.48
CA SER A 156 -6.57 -5.44 -4.93
C SER A 156 -7.72 -4.74 -5.65
N ALA A 157 -7.43 -4.08 -6.77
CA ALA A 157 -8.46 -3.56 -7.67
C ALA A 157 -9.32 -4.68 -8.26
N TYR A 158 -8.77 -5.90 -8.35
CA TYR A 158 -9.47 -7.07 -8.87
C TYR A 158 -10.52 -7.63 -7.89
N ASN A 159 -10.34 -7.38 -6.60
CA ASN A 159 -11.23 -7.84 -5.52
C ASN A 159 -12.14 -6.74 -4.98
N ASP A 160 -12.14 -5.55 -5.57
CA ASP A 160 -12.92 -4.40 -5.11
C ASP A 160 -12.66 -4.02 -3.64
N ASN A 161 -11.39 -4.09 -3.22
CA ASN A 161 -10.99 -3.79 -1.85
C ASN A 161 -9.61 -3.13 -1.74
N LEU A 162 -9.16 -2.43 -2.80
CA LEU A 162 -7.85 -1.78 -2.84
C LEU A 162 -7.79 -0.63 -1.83
N VAL A 163 -6.80 -0.67 -0.95
CA VAL A 163 -6.51 0.40 0.02
C VAL A 163 -5.13 0.98 -0.27
N VAL A 164 -5.06 2.29 -0.51
CA VAL A 164 -3.81 3.00 -0.83
C VAL A 164 -3.56 4.10 0.20
N ALA A 165 -2.33 4.11 0.72
CA ALA A 165 -1.82 5.12 1.64
C ALA A 165 -0.84 6.06 0.93
N GLY A 166 -0.82 7.33 1.29
CA GLY A 166 0.15 8.28 0.79
C GLY A 166 0.41 9.42 1.76
N HIS A 167 1.49 10.17 1.56
CA HIS A 167 1.74 11.40 2.29
C HIS A 167 0.79 12.52 1.82
N ASN A 168 0.52 13.48 2.68
CA ASN A 168 -0.25 14.69 2.35
C ASN A 168 0.58 15.75 1.58
N TYR A 169 1.53 15.28 0.76
CA TYR A 169 2.29 16.15 -0.12
C TYR A 169 1.45 16.65 -1.29
N ALA A 170 1.76 17.84 -1.79
CA ALA A 170 1.03 18.44 -2.93
C ALA A 170 1.09 17.58 -4.21
N THR A 171 2.12 16.77 -4.34
CA THR A 171 2.36 15.83 -5.46
C THR A 171 1.83 14.42 -5.20
N GLN A 172 1.21 14.19 -4.03
CA GLN A 172 0.60 12.93 -3.64
C GLN A 172 -0.83 13.18 -3.14
N PHE A 173 -1.14 12.83 -1.91
CA PHE A 173 -2.51 12.78 -1.39
C PHE A 173 -3.01 14.07 -0.71
N ALA A 174 -2.34 15.23 -0.90
CA ALA A 174 -2.98 16.50 -0.58
C ALA A 174 -4.29 16.72 -1.36
N VAL A 175 -4.41 16.14 -2.54
CA VAL A 175 -5.64 16.16 -3.37
C VAL A 175 -6.87 15.61 -2.63
N LEU A 176 -6.68 14.68 -1.68
CA LEU A 176 -7.79 14.08 -0.93
C LEU A 176 -8.58 15.08 -0.09
N PHE A 177 -7.97 16.21 0.31
CA PHE A 177 -8.65 17.28 1.04
C PHE A 177 -9.69 18.03 0.18
N ASP A 178 -9.54 17.98 -1.14
CA ASP A 178 -10.37 18.70 -2.10
C ASP A 178 -11.44 17.83 -2.76
N LEU A 179 -11.30 16.49 -2.67
CA LEU A 179 -12.23 15.53 -3.27
C LEU A 179 -13.60 15.55 -2.62
N LYS A 180 -14.62 15.43 -3.44
CA LYS A 180 -16.04 15.46 -3.05
C LYS A 180 -16.78 14.27 -3.64
N ALA A 181 -17.91 13.93 -3.02
CA ALA A 181 -18.81 12.94 -3.58
C ALA A 181 -19.20 13.29 -5.03
N GLY A 182 -19.04 12.33 -5.92
CA GLY A 182 -19.25 12.45 -7.36
C GLY A 182 -17.98 12.68 -8.17
N ASP A 183 -16.84 13.00 -7.54
CA ASP A 183 -15.57 13.12 -8.26
C ASP A 183 -15.10 11.75 -8.76
N THR A 184 -14.36 11.76 -9.85
CA THR A 184 -13.84 10.55 -10.48
C THR A 184 -12.38 10.34 -10.12
N VAL A 185 -12.02 9.10 -9.79
CA VAL A 185 -10.65 8.61 -9.64
C VAL A 185 -10.51 7.40 -10.56
N THR A 186 -9.39 7.29 -11.26
CA THR A 186 -9.08 6.07 -12.01
C THR A 186 -7.80 5.43 -11.48
N PHE A 187 -7.76 4.11 -11.53
CA PHE A 187 -6.55 3.33 -11.31
C PHE A 187 -6.29 2.51 -12.57
N THR A 188 -5.08 2.62 -13.11
CA THR A 188 -4.63 1.79 -14.22
C THR A 188 -3.54 0.86 -13.71
N ASP A 189 -3.74 -0.45 -13.84
CA ASP A 189 -2.72 -1.42 -13.44
C ASP A 189 -1.60 -1.54 -14.49
N VAL A 190 -0.58 -2.35 -14.18
CA VAL A 190 0.58 -2.50 -15.07
C VAL A 190 0.29 -3.28 -16.36
N ASP A 191 -0.83 -3.96 -16.45
CA ASP A 191 -1.31 -4.64 -17.68
C ASP A 191 -2.22 -3.73 -18.52
N GLY A 192 -2.43 -2.47 -18.09
CA GLY A 192 -3.24 -1.48 -18.81
C GLY A 192 -4.74 -1.56 -18.53
N ASN A 193 -5.18 -2.39 -17.56
CA ASN A 193 -6.59 -2.44 -17.17
C ASN A 193 -6.96 -1.17 -16.40
N VAL A 194 -8.02 -0.50 -16.84
CA VAL A 194 -8.47 0.76 -16.26
C VAL A 194 -9.70 0.53 -15.38
N PHE A 195 -9.58 0.85 -14.10
CA PHE A 195 -10.66 0.81 -13.12
C PHE A 195 -11.11 2.23 -12.81
N THR A 196 -12.39 2.51 -13.02
CA THR A 196 -12.97 3.82 -12.76
C THR A 196 -13.78 3.78 -11.47
N TYR A 197 -13.53 4.76 -10.62
CA TYR A 197 -14.18 4.89 -9.33
C TYR A 197 -14.87 6.26 -9.19
N THR A 198 -15.95 6.28 -8.44
CA THR A 198 -16.62 7.52 -8.03
C THR A 198 -16.50 7.68 -6.52
N VAL A 199 -16.04 8.84 -6.08
CA VAL A 199 -15.98 9.22 -4.67
C VAL A 199 -17.40 9.21 -4.09
N ARG A 200 -17.59 8.50 -2.99
CA ARG A 200 -18.86 8.45 -2.24
C ARG A 200 -18.83 9.30 -1.00
N GLU A 201 -17.74 9.21 -0.27
CA GLU A 201 -17.58 9.89 0.99
C GLU A 201 -16.13 10.29 1.23
N THR A 202 -15.93 11.44 1.85
CA THR A 202 -14.66 11.89 2.40
C THR A 202 -14.87 12.19 3.87
N THR A 203 -14.08 11.57 4.74
CA THR A 203 -14.22 11.69 6.20
C THR A 203 -12.86 11.70 6.89
N SER A 204 -12.84 12.09 8.15
CA SER A 204 -11.67 11.95 9.03
C SER A 204 -11.83 10.71 9.89
N VAL A 205 -10.78 9.91 9.95
CA VAL A 205 -10.70 8.67 10.76
C VAL A 205 -9.53 8.80 11.73
N THR A 206 -9.74 8.42 12.99
CA THR A 206 -8.65 8.42 13.98
C THR A 206 -7.66 7.30 13.69
N PRO A 207 -6.37 7.44 14.06
CA PRO A 207 -5.35 6.40 13.82
C PRO A 207 -5.68 5.05 14.46
N ASP A 208 -6.46 5.05 15.55
CA ASP A 208 -6.86 3.85 16.28
C ASP A 208 -7.99 3.07 15.58
N ASP A 209 -8.73 3.70 14.68
CA ASP A 209 -9.81 3.09 13.90
C ASP A 209 -9.32 2.64 12.51
N SER A 210 -8.28 1.81 12.50
CA SER A 210 -7.74 1.24 11.26
C SER A 210 -8.74 0.29 10.57
N GLU A 211 -9.64 -0.32 11.33
CA GLU A 211 -10.67 -1.23 10.80
C GLU A 211 -11.57 -0.53 9.78
N THR A 212 -12.04 0.68 10.08
CA THR A 212 -12.85 1.50 9.18
C THR A 212 -12.14 1.77 7.85
N VAL A 213 -10.82 1.90 7.85
CA VAL A 213 -10.03 2.14 6.63
C VAL A 213 -9.76 0.84 5.88
N MET A 214 -9.31 -0.22 6.59
CA MET A 214 -8.85 -1.47 5.97
C MET A 214 -10.00 -2.36 5.51
N ASN A 215 -11.13 -2.35 6.21
CA ASN A 215 -12.31 -3.16 5.93
C ASN A 215 -13.53 -2.28 5.60
N SER A 216 -13.31 -1.22 4.84
CA SER A 216 -14.34 -0.22 4.52
C SER A 216 -15.54 -0.77 3.75
N GLY A 217 -15.36 -1.89 3.03
CA GLY A 217 -16.34 -2.43 2.09
C GLY A 217 -16.46 -1.66 0.77
N TYR A 218 -15.61 -0.66 0.55
CA TYR A 218 -15.53 0.08 -0.72
C TYR A 218 -14.48 -0.52 -1.65
N ALA A 219 -14.70 -0.37 -2.95
CA ALA A 219 -13.82 -0.91 -3.98
C ALA A 219 -12.43 -0.26 -4.00
N LEU A 220 -12.37 1.04 -3.63
CA LEU A 220 -11.12 1.78 -3.44
C LEU A 220 -11.23 2.65 -2.20
N THR A 221 -10.22 2.58 -1.35
CA THR A 221 -10.05 3.46 -0.19
C THR A 221 -8.70 4.16 -0.28
N LEU A 222 -8.71 5.49 -0.25
CA LEU A 222 -7.51 6.31 -0.26
C LEU A 222 -7.39 7.04 1.08
N TYR A 223 -6.20 7.08 1.68
CA TYR A 223 -6.05 7.84 2.91
C TYR A 223 -4.68 8.49 3.07
N THR A 224 -4.66 9.59 3.82
CA THR A 224 -3.46 10.36 4.17
C THR A 224 -3.59 10.94 5.57
N CYS A 225 -2.48 11.41 6.16
CA CYS A 225 -2.52 12.15 7.42
C CYS A 225 -3.15 13.54 7.23
N THR A 226 -3.87 14.02 8.24
CA THR A 226 -4.19 15.45 8.37
C THR A 226 -2.91 16.28 8.54
N TRP A 227 -3.00 17.60 8.34
CA TRP A 227 -1.83 18.50 8.47
C TRP A 227 -1.21 18.50 9.87
N ASP A 228 -2.03 18.25 10.89
CA ASP A 228 -1.59 18.13 12.29
C ASP A 228 -1.27 16.67 12.69
N THR A 229 -1.39 15.74 11.76
CA THR A 229 -1.12 14.29 11.91
C THR A 229 -1.98 13.58 12.97
N THR A 230 -3.05 14.22 13.45
CA THR A 230 -3.93 13.66 14.49
C THR A 230 -4.94 12.67 13.95
N GLU A 231 -5.34 12.84 12.69
CA GLU A 231 -6.35 12.02 12.01
C GLU A 231 -5.86 11.60 10.61
N ARG A 232 -6.70 10.83 9.93
CA ARG A 232 -6.52 10.42 8.55
C ARG A 232 -7.69 10.94 7.71
N ILE A 233 -7.40 11.78 6.71
CA ILE A 233 -8.39 12.03 5.65
C ILE A 233 -8.52 10.75 4.85
N THR A 234 -9.73 10.23 4.80
CA THR A 234 -10.06 8.97 4.13
C THR A 234 -11.15 9.21 3.11
N VAL A 235 -10.92 8.76 1.90
CA VAL A 235 -11.84 8.86 0.76
C VAL A 235 -12.28 7.47 0.36
N PHE A 236 -13.58 7.23 0.39
CA PHE A 236 -14.20 5.97 0.02
C PHE A 236 -14.80 6.07 -1.37
N CYS A 237 -14.48 5.12 -2.25
CA CYS A 237 -14.88 5.14 -3.65
C CYS A 237 -15.53 3.82 -4.06
N GLU A 238 -16.64 3.91 -4.80
CA GLU A 238 -17.26 2.77 -5.47
C GLU A 238 -16.75 2.63 -6.88
N ARG A 239 -16.55 1.39 -7.35
CA ARG A 239 -16.25 1.13 -8.75
C ARG A 239 -17.47 1.43 -9.61
N THR A 240 -17.28 2.22 -10.66
CA THR A 240 -18.30 2.61 -11.62
C THR A 240 -17.97 2.22 -13.05
N GLY A 241 -16.75 1.72 -13.30
CA GLY A 241 -16.31 1.25 -14.62
C GLY A 241 -15.03 0.43 -14.52
N GLY A 242 -14.64 -0.16 -15.64
CA GLY A 242 -13.53 -1.09 -15.75
C GLY A 242 -14.00 -2.54 -15.68
N GLU A 243 -13.51 -3.36 -16.60
CA GLU A 243 -13.75 -4.81 -16.61
C GLU A 243 -12.63 -5.50 -15.84
N LEU A 244 -12.96 -6.58 -15.14
CA LEU A 244 -11.93 -7.43 -14.54
C LEU A 244 -11.21 -8.18 -15.67
N PRO A 245 -9.88 -8.39 -15.58
CA PRO A 245 -9.18 -9.22 -16.54
C PRO A 245 -9.80 -10.61 -16.56
N GLU A 246 -10.01 -11.15 -17.75
CA GLU A 246 -10.50 -12.53 -17.93
C GLU A 246 -9.39 -13.50 -17.49
N ASN A 247 -9.79 -14.53 -16.72
CA ASN A 247 -8.90 -15.60 -16.25
C ASN A 247 -8.51 -16.55 -17.38
#